data_35cfca64f84cc332adabdd78bebe9788
#
_entry.id   35cfca64f84cc332adabdd78bebe9788
#
_cell.length_a   1.000
_cell.length_b   1.000
_cell.length_c   1.000
_cell.angle_alpha   90.00
_cell.angle_beta   90.00
_cell.angle_gamma   90.00
#
_symmetry.space_group_name_H-M   'P 1'
#
loop_
_entity.id
_entity.type
_entity.pdbx_description
1 polymer ?
#
loop_
_entity_poly.entity_id
_entity_poly.type
_entity_poly.pdbx_seq_one_letter_code
_entity_poly.pdbx_strand_id
1 'polypeptide(L)'
;MDFRAEYEKWCTDPYFDEATKAELKDIAGDDKEIEDRFYRTLEFGTAGLRGVIGAGTNRMNIYTVRQATQGLANYILSQGEDAVKRGVAIAHDSRNMHDEFTDATALCLAANGIKTYVFPQLAPVPELSYAVRTLGTIAGVVITASHNPREYNGYKVYWEDGAQVTPPHDTSIMAEVAKVTSFDQVKTMDKAAAIEAGLYNVISDEIEEGYFGELRKLSIHPEIIKAMAKDIKIVYTPLHGTGLRPVQRVLKDMGFENVYIEPSQAVPDGNFPTCPYPNPENPDAWKLALELAKEKDADLVLATDPDADRLGVYCKDTKSGEYVTFTGNMSAMLIAEYILGQK
;
A
#
# COMPACT_ATOMS: atom_id res chain seq x y z
N MET A 1 -6.17 -21.95 20.75
CA MET A 1 -6.61 -22.63 19.51
C MET A 1 -5.85 -23.94 19.42
N ASP A 2 -6.49 -25.06 19.07
CA ASP A 2 -5.77 -26.29 18.72
C ASP A 2 -5.26 -26.15 17.29
N PHE A 3 -3.99 -25.87 17.15
CA PHE A 3 -3.37 -25.57 15.86
C PHE A 3 -3.38 -26.77 14.90
N ARG A 4 -3.34 -28.03 15.43
CA ARG A 4 -3.39 -29.22 14.59
C ARG A 4 -4.81 -29.45 14.05
N ALA A 5 -5.83 -29.29 14.88
CA ALA A 5 -7.21 -29.42 14.45
C ALA A 5 -7.55 -28.34 13.38
N GLU A 6 -7.04 -27.12 13.52
CA GLU A 6 -7.26 -26.07 12.54
C GLU A 6 -6.49 -26.35 11.25
N TYR A 7 -5.25 -26.85 11.31
CA TYR A 7 -4.48 -27.27 10.14
C TYR A 7 -5.22 -28.39 9.37
N GLU A 8 -5.70 -29.45 10.07
CA GLU A 8 -6.44 -30.56 9.43
C GLU A 8 -7.72 -30.07 8.77
N LYS A 9 -8.45 -29.14 9.41
CA LYS A 9 -9.62 -28.50 8.83
C LYS A 9 -9.26 -27.79 7.52
N TRP A 10 -8.22 -26.98 7.49
CA TRP A 10 -7.80 -26.28 6.27
C TRP A 10 -7.36 -27.24 5.16
N CYS A 11 -6.79 -28.38 5.49
CA CYS A 11 -6.42 -29.41 4.52
C CYS A 11 -7.61 -30.14 3.90
N THR A 12 -8.74 -30.24 4.60
CA THR A 12 -9.84 -31.12 4.23
C THR A 12 -11.13 -30.41 3.84
N ASP A 13 -11.39 -29.22 4.38
CA ASP A 13 -12.61 -28.46 4.16
C ASP A 13 -12.69 -28.00 2.69
N PRO A 14 -13.81 -28.25 1.97
CA PRO A 14 -14.00 -27.81 0.60
C PRO A 14 -14.04 -26.28 0.42
N TYR A 15 -14.14 -25.50 1.48
CA TYR A 15 -14.06 -24.05 1.43
C TYR A 15 -12.70 -23.54 0.93
N PHE A 16 -11.62 -24.26 1.24
CA PHE A 16 -10.28 -23.91 0.82
C PHE A 16 -9.95 -24.47 -0.56
N ASP A 17 -9.28 -23.67 -1.37
CA ASP A 17 -8.88 -24.08 -2.72
C ASP A 17 -7.75 -25.11 -2.73
N GLU A 18 -7.55 -25.74 -3.89
CA GLU A 18 -6.57 -26.81 -4.03
C GLU A 18 -5.11 -26.30 -3.92
N ALA A 19 -4.84 -25.05 -4.27
CA ALA A 19 -3.51 -24.45 -4.12
C ALA A 19 -3.14 -24.27 -2.64
N THR A 20 -4.08 -23.76 -1.82
CA THR A 20 -3.95 -23.65 -0.38
C THR A 20 -3.73 -25.02 0.28
N LYS A 21 -4.50 -26.06 -0.14
CA LYS A 21 -4.34 -27.41 0.38
C LYS A 21 -3.01 -28.04 -0.03
N ALA A 22 -2.53 -27.76 -1.25
CA ALA A 22 -1.22 -28.23 -1.72
C ALA A 22 -0.08 -27.62 -0.89
N GLU A 23 -0.11 -26.30 -0.68
CA GLU A 23 0.85 -25.62 0.17
C GLU A 23 0.91 -26.21 1.60
N LEU A 24 -0.26 -26.50 2.18
CA LEU A 24 -0.32 -27.11 3.50
C LEU A 24 0.20 -28.54 3.54
N LYS A 25 0.02 -29.32 2.48
CA LYS A 25 0.59 -30.68 2.37
C LYS A 25 2.11 -30.66 2.35
N ASP A 26 2.72 -29.64 1.75
CA ASP A 26 4.19 -29.51 1.69
C ASP A 26 4.82 -29.34 3.07
N ILE A 27 4.10 -28.84 4.06
CA ILE A 27 4.55 -28.66 5.44
C ILE A 27 4.05 -29.76 6.41
N ALA A 28 3.38 -30.81 5.93
CA ALA A 28 2.73 -31.84 6.75
C ALA A 28 3.64 -32.52 7.79
N GLY A 29 4.95 -32.53 7.57
CA GLY A 29 5.96 -33.07 8.49
C GLY A 29 6.67 -32.06 9.37
N ASP A 30 6.34 -30.78 9.26
CA ASP A 30 6.97 -29.69 10.02
C ASP A 30 6.00 -29.11 11.06
N ASP A 31 6.03 -29.72 12.25
CA ASP A 31 5.18 -29.31 13.37
C ASP A 31 5.37 -27.86 13.80
N LYS A 32 6.60 -27.32 13.65
CA LYS A 32 6.89 -25.92 14.02
C LYS A 32 6.27 -24.95 13.04
N GLU A 33 6.36 -25.25 11.75
CA GLU A 33 5.73 -24.42 10.71
C GLU A 33 4.21 -24.48 10.80
N ILE A 34 3.64 -25.69 11.06
CA ILE A 34 2.19 -25.84 11.28
C ILE A 34 1.76 -25.02 12.50
N GLU A 35 2.47 -25.12 13.62
CA GLU A 35 2.16 -24.34 14.83
C GLU A 35 2.23 -22.84 14.53
N ASP A 36 3.29 -22.33 13.89
CA ASP A 36 3.46 -20.91 13.56
C ASP A 36 2.34 -20.38 12.67
N ARG A 37 1.82 -21.19 11.75
CA ARG A 37 0.72 -20.81 10.86
C ARG A 37 -0.66 -20.85 11.51
N PHE A 38 -0.87 -21.65 12.59
CA PHE A 38 -2.19 -21.92 13.13
C PHE A 38 -2.37 -21.70 14.64
N TYR A 39 -1.31 -21.28 15.39
CA TYR A 39 -1.44 -21.11 16.84
C TYR A 39 -2.37 -19.95 17.25
N ARG A 40 -2.60 -19.01 16.32
CA ARG A 40 -3.52 -17.87 16.49
C ARG A 40 -4.12 -17.44 15.15
N THR A 41 -5.07 -16.53 15.20
CA THR A 41 -5.53 -15.77 14.03
C THR A 41 -4.68 -14.52 13.86
N LEU A 42 -4.40 -14.14 12.60
CA LEU A 42 -3.71 -12.88 12.28
C LEU A 42 -4.53 -11.71 12.87
N GLU A 43 -3.89 -10.94 13.73
CA GLU A 43 -4.56 -9.85 14.42
C GLU A 43 -4.80 -8.66 13.49
N PHE A 44 -6.04 -8.17 13.48
CA PHE A 44 -6.37 -6.87 12.93
C PHE A 44 -6.02 -5.82 14.00
N GLY A 45 -4.88 -5.16 13.84
CA GLY A 45 -4.42 -4.11 14.75
C GLY A 45 -4.97 -2.73 14.36
N THR A 46 -4.58 -1.69 15.10
CA THR A 46 -4.96 -0.29 14.85
C THR A 46 -4.58 0.20 13.45
N ALA A 47 -3.58 -0.43 12.83
CA ALA A 47 -3.11 -0.13 11.47
C ALA A 47 -3.68 -1.08 10.39
N GLY A 48 -4.57 -2.03 10.76
CA GLY A 48 -5.07 -3.08 9.87
C GLY A 48 -4.33 -4.42 10.05
N LEU A 49 -4.29 -5.26 8.98
CA LEU A 49 -3.53 -6.52 8.98
C LEU A 49 -2.11 -6.32 8.46
N ARG A 50 -1.18 -7.10 8.98
CA ARG A 50 0.17 -7.27 8.41
C ARG A 50 0.72 -8.63 8.78
N GLY A 51 1.16 -9.40 7.80
CA GLY A 51 1.67 -10.74 8.04
C GLY A 51 2.42 -11.34 6.86
N VAL A 52 3.02 -12.49 7.09
CA VAL A 52 3.64 -13.30 6.03
C VAL A 52 2.56 -13.89 5.13
N ILE A 53 2.78 -13.85 3.82
CA ILE A 53 1.88 -14.45 2.83
C ILE A 53 1.95 -15.97 2.94
N GLY A 54 0.80 -16.65 2.92
CA GLY A 54 0.72 -18.11 2.92
C GLY A 54 -0.57 -18.66 3.49
N ALA A 55 -0.74 -19.97 3.41
CA ALA A 55 -1.87 -20.68 3.99
C ALA A 55 -1.78 -20.74 5.52
N GLY A 56 -2.90 -20.49 6.21
CA GLY A 56 -2.99 -20.52 7.67
C GLY A 56 -3.72 -19.33 8.27
N THR A 57 -4.19 -19.49 9.50
CA THR A 57 -4.93 -18.44 10.22
C THR A 57 -4.03 -17.27 10.63
N ASN A 58 -2.73 -17.51 10.87
CA ASN A 58 -1.73 -16.51 11.21
C ASN A 58 -0.91 -16.07 9.97
N ARG A 59 -1.53 -16.02 8.81
CA ARG A 59 -0.92 -15.64 7.52
C ARG A 59 -1.82 -14.69 6.76
N MET A 60 -1.21 -13.89 5.87
CA MET A 60 -1.93 -13.12 4.86
C MET A 60 -2.30 -14.03 3.69
N ASN A 61 -3.58 -14.20 3.47
CA ASN A 61 -4.18 -14.93 2.36
C ASN A 61 -5.57 -14.40 2.04
N ILE A 62 -6.19 -14.88 0.98
CA ILE A 62 -7.52 -14.41 0.56
C ILE A 62 -8.59 -14.63 1.62
N TYR A 63 -8.44 -15.64 2.48
CA TYR A 63 -9.42 -15.98 3.53
C TYR A 63 -9.33 -15.00 4.70
N THR A 64 -8.12 -14.70 5.18
CA THR A 64 -7.90 -13.72 6.27
C THR A 64 -8.22 -12.30 5.81
N VAL A 65 -7.93 -11.94 4.55
CA VAL A 65 -8.33 -10.67 3.93
C VAL A 65 -9.84 -10.54 3.85
N ARG A 66 -10.55 -11.59 3.36
CA ARG A 66 -12.01 -11.59 3.31
C ARG A 66 -12.66 -11.51 4.69
N GLN A 67 -12.11 -12.20 5.69
CA GLN A 67 -12.58 -12.13 7.08
C GLN A 67 -12.48 -10.70 7.63
N ALA A 68 -11.34 -10.05 7.46
CA ALA A 68 -11.14 -8.66 7.86
C ALA A 68 -12.08 -7.71 7.09
N THR A 69 -12.24 -7.94 5.78
CA THR A 69 -13.14 -7.14 4.94
C THR A 69 -14.60 -7.32 5.32
N GLN A 70 -15.02 -8.52 5.72
CA GLN A 70 -16.39 -8.74 6.24
C GLN A 70 -16.61 -7.93 7.53
N GLY A 71 -15.63 -7.87 8.43
CA GLY A 71 -15.72 -7.02 9.63
C GLY A 71 -15.81 -5.54 9.27
N LEU A 72 -15.00 -5.06 8.32
CA LEU A 72 -15.11 -3.69 7.80
C LEU A 72 -16.49 -3.43 7.18
N ALA A 73 -17.01 -4.37 6.38
CA ALA A 73 -18.33 -4.27 5.77
C ALA A 73 -19.43 -4.17 6.84
N ASN A 74 -19.38 -5.01 7.88
CA ASN A 74 -20.32 -4.96 8.99
C ASN A 74 -20.30 -3.60 9.70
N TYR A 75 -19.10 -3.04 9.90
CA TYR A 75 -18.96 -1.72 10.49
C TYR A 75 -19.57 -0.63 9.60
N ILE A 76 -19.28 -0.65 8.29
CA ILE A 76 -19.86 0.31 7.33
C ILE A 76 -21.40 0.22 7.31
N LEU A 77 -21.94 -1.00 7.29
CA LEU A 77 -23.39 -1.24 7.35
C LEU A 77 -24.02 -0.64 8.62
N SER A 78 -23.33 -0.70 9.74
CA SER A 78 -23.79 -0.11 11.02
C SER A 78 -23.83 1.42 11.01
N GLN A 79 -23.08 2.08 10.07
CA GLN A 79 -23.09 3.55 9.90
C GLN A 79 -24.30 4.05 9.08
N GLY A 80 -25.11 3.14 8.52
CA GLY A 80 -26.35 3.47 7.83
C GLY A 80 -26.23 3.50 6.30
N GLU A 81 -27.36 3.73 5.64
CA GLU A 81 -27.48 3.63 4.17
C GLU A 81 -26.61 4.63 3.41
N ASP A 82 -26.38 5.83 3.94
CA ASP A 82 -25.52 6.81 3.32
C ASP A 82 -24.08 6.31 3.21
N ALA A 83 -23.54 5.77 4.28
CA ALA A 83 -22.21 5.18 4.30
C ALA A 83 -22.06 4.05 3.26
N VAL A 84 -23.06 3.19 3.15
CA VAL A 84 -23.08 2.08 2.15
C VAL A 84 -23.05 2.61 0.72
N LYS A 85 -23.84 3.68 0.44
CA LYS A 85 -23.91 4.28 -0.91
C LYS A 85 -22.63 4.97 -1.33
N ARG A 86 -21.90 5.55 -0.39
CA ARG A 86 -20.62 6.21 -0.63
C ARG A 86 -19.52 5.24 -1.09
N GLY A 87 -19.52 4.03 -0.56
CA GLY A 87 -18.61 2.97 -0.99
C GLY A 87 -17.19 3.11 -0.44
N VAL A 88 -16.25 2.31 -1.00
CA VAL A 88 -14.86 2.20 -0.54
C VAL A 88 -13.89 2.31 -1.71
N ALA A 89 -12.86 3.15 -1.60
CA ALA A 89 -11.75 3.21 -2.55
C ALA A 89 -10.69 2.15 -2.21
N ILE A 90 -10.08 1.50 -3.21
CA ILE A 90 -9.10 0.42 -3.00
C ILE A 90 -7.89 0.65 -3.87
N ALA A 91 -6.71 0.67 -3.24
CA ALA A 91 -5.40 0.75 -3.89
C ALA A 91 -4.50 -0.42 -3.46
N HIS A 92 -3.42 -0.62 -4.19
CA HIS A 92 -2.40 -1.62 -3.84
C HIS A 92 -1.01 -1.19 -4.31
N ASP A 93 0.01 -1.76 -3.66
CA ASP A 93 1.39 -1.64 -4.10
C ASP A 93 1.81 -2.82 -5.02
N SER A 94 3.11 -2.99 -5.24
CA SER A 94 3.67 -4.01 -6.14
C SER A 94 3.86 -5.39 -5.50
N ARG A 95 3.48 -5.59 -4.25
CA ARG A 95 3.73 -6.83 -3.49
C ARG A 95 3.02 -8.04 -4.11
N ASN A 96 3.62 -9.22 -3.90
CA ASN A 96 3.00 -10.47 -4.32
C ASN A 96 1.58 -10.60 -3.75
N MET A 97 0.65 -11.18 -4.50
CA MET A 97 -0.78 -11.35 -4.18
C MET A 97 -1.57 -10.02 -4.09
N HIS A 98 -1.03 -8.91 -4.61
CA HIS A 98 -1.74 -7.62 -4.54
C HIS A 98 -3.09 -7.64 -5.28
N ASP A 99 -3.15 -8.25 -6.47
CA ASP A 99 -4.37 -8.34 -7.26
C ASP A 99 -5.42 -9.24 -6.59
N GLU A 100 -4.99 -10.42 -6.09
CA GLU A 100 -5.88 -11.37 -5.42
C GLU A 100 -6.47 -10.79 -4.13
N PHE A 101 -5.67 -10.05 -3.36
CA PHE A 101 -6.15 -9.42 -2.13
C PHE A 101 -7.04 -8.21 -2.42
N THR A 102 -6.75 -7.46 -3.47
CA THR A 102 -7.60 -6.38 -3.96
C THR A 102 -8.97 -6.90 -4.39
N ASP A 103 -9.01 -7.94 -5.21
CA ASP A 103 -10.26 -8.57 -5.63
C ASP A 103 -10.99 -9.22 -4.44
N ALA A 104 -10.30 -9.91 -3.55
CA ALA A 104 -10.91 -10.48 -2.34
C ALA A 104 -11.60 -9.40 -1.49
N THR A 105 -10.96 -8.23 -1.35
CA THR A 105 -11.52 -7.07 -0.67
C THR A 105 -12.74 -6.50 -1.41
N ALA A 106 -12.58 -6.18 -2.69
CA ALA A 106 -13.65 -5.57 -3.48
C ALA A 106 -14.90 -6.45 -3.59
N LEU A 107 -14.72 -7.74 -3.82
CA LEU A 107 -15.83 -8.69 -4.00
C LEU A 107 -16.53 -9.04 -2.69
N CYS A 108 -15.84 -8.99 -1.57
CA CYS A 108 -16.46 -9.11 -0.25
C CYS A 108 -17.33 -7.88 0.08
N LEU A 109 -16.82 -6.67 -0.16
CA LEU A 109 -17.59 -5.43 0.01
C LEU A 109 -18.82 -5.41 -0.93
N ALA A 110 -18.63 -5.74 -2.20
CA ALA A 110 -19.70 -5.79 -3.20
C ALA A 110 -20.80 -6.79 -2.80
N ALA A 111 -20.45 -7.96 -2.29
CA ALA A 111 -21.41 -8.96 -1.81
C ALA A 111 -22.23 -8.49 -0.58
N ASN A 112 -21.75 -7.46 0.12
CA ASN A 112 -22.46 -6.78 1.20
C ASN A 112 -23.23 -5.51 0.69
N GLY A 113 -23.31 -5.31 -0.64
CA GLY A 113 -24.01 -4.18 -1.25
C GLY A 113 -23.23 -2.84 -1.18
N ILE A 114 -21.97 -2.88 -0.82
CA ILE A 114 -21.10 -1.70 -0.70
C ILE A 114 -20.34 -1.51 -2.02
N LYS A 115 -20.46 -0.35 -2.65
CA LYS A 115 -19.72 -0.01 -3.87
C LYS A 115 -18.22 0.02 -3.62
N THR A 116 -17.45 -0.43 -4.59
CA THR A 116 -15.99 -0.32 -4.57
C THR A 116 -15.49 0.47 -5.76
N TYR A 117 -14.41 1.23 -5.53
CA TYR A 117 -13.69 2.01 -6.53
C TYR A 117 -12.24 1.58 -6.49
N VAL A 118 -11.82 0.79 -7.47
CA VAL A 118 -10.52 0.12 -7.51
C VAL A 118 -9.59 0.86 -8.45
N PHE A 119 -8.38 1.17 -8.02
CA PHE A 119 -7.34 1.70 -8.90
C PHE A 119 -6.97 0.66 -9.97
N PRO A 120 -6.91 1.07 -11.26
CA PRO A 120 -6.59 0.14 -12.36
C PRO A 120 -5.13 -0.29 -12.41
N GLN A 121 -4.28 0.33 -11.61
CA GLN A 121 -2.85 0.13 -11.55
C GLN A 121 -2.33 0.44 -10.14
N LEU A 122 -1.05 0.18 -9.90
CA LEU A 122 -0.40 0.51 -8.63
C LEU A 122 -0.64 1.98 -8.27
N ALA A 123 -1.07 2.24 -7.05
CA ALA A 123 -1.31 3.60 -6.57
C ALA A 123 -0.70 3.80 -5.18
N PRO A 124 -0.01 4.93 -4.95
CA PRO A 124 0.59 5.23 -3.65
C PRO A 124 -0.47 5.58 -2.60
N VAL A 125 -0.14 5.38 -1.33
CA VAL A 125 -1.01 5.73 -0.19
C VAL A 125 -1.54 7.18 -0.27
N PRO A 126 -0.74 8.21 -0.58
CA PRO A 126 -1.26 9.58 -0.71
C PRO A 126 -2.32 9.76 -1.80
N GLU A 127 -2.25 8.99 -2.88
CA GLU A 127 -3.24 9.01 -3.96
C GLU A 127 -4.55 8.35 -3.53
N LEU A 128 -4.49 7.24 -2.75
CA LEU A 128 -5.68 6.67 -2.12
C LEU A 128 -6.34 7.68 -1.19
N SER A 129 -5.58 8.36 -0.32
CA SER A 129 -6.10 9.40 0.57
C SER A 129 -6.83 10.52 -0.19
N TYR A 130 -6.27 10.93 -1.32
CA TYR A 130 -6.89 11.91 -2.21
C TYR A 130 -8.20 11.37 -2.82
N ALA A 131 -8.19 10.12 -3.32
CA ALA A 131 -9.34 9.48 -3.94
C ALA A 131 -10.50 9.33 -2.94
N VAL A 132 -10.24 8.92 -1.70
CA VAL A 132 -11.26 8.81 -0.64
C VAL A 132 -11.99 10.14 -0.46
N ARG A 133 -11.26 11.23 -0.36
CA ARG A 133 -11.86 12.57 -0.15
C ARG A 133 -12.56 13.11 -1.40
N THR A 134 -12.00 12.86 -2.58
CA THR A 134 -12.53 13.41 -3.85
C THR A 134 -13.75 12.64 -4.32
N LEU A 135 -13.76 11.32 -4.21
CA LEU A 135 -14.93 10.48 -4.50
C LEU A 135 -15.98 10.54 -3.39
N GLY A 136 -15.62 11.04 -2.21
CA GLY A 136 -16.49 11.08 -1.04
C GLY A 136 -16.81 9.69 -0.48
N THR A 137 -15.92 8.72 -0.67
CA THR A 137 -16.11 7.37 -0.12
C THR A 137 -16.08 7.38 1.41
N ILE A 138 -16.77 6.41 2.05
CA ILE A 138 -16.78 6.31 3.52
C ILE A 138 -15.45 5.80 4.06
N ALA A 139 -14.75 5.01 3.26
CA ALA A 139 -13.48 4.41 3.65
C ALA A 139 -12.57 4.22 2.43
N GLY A 140 -11.30 3.94 2.72
CA GLY A 140 -10.32 3.46 1.76
C GLY A 140 -9.59 2.23 2.30
N VAL A 141 -9.11 1.39 1.39
CA VAL A 141 -8.25 0.25 1.72
C VAL A 141 -7.01 0.29 0.83
N VAL A 142 -5.84 0.07 1.41
CA VAL A 142 -4.63 -0.18 0.63
C VAL A 142 -4.02 -1.53 0.99
N ILE A 143 -3.78 -2.33 -0.05
CA ILE A 143 -3.10 -3.62 0.06
C ILE A 143 -1.60 -3.37 -0.02
N THR A 144 -0.94 -3.38 1.12
CA THR A 144 0.48 -3.07 1.26
C THR A 144 1.03 -3.51 2.61
N ALA A 145 2.29 -3.87 2.66
CA ALA A 145 3.06 -3.98 3.91
C ALA A 145 4.17 -2.92 4.00
N SER A 146 4.01 -1.77 3.28
CA SER A 146 4.97 -0.66 3.28
C SER A 146 6.39 -1.16 2.91
N HIS A 147 7.35 -1.02 3.78
CA HIS A 147 8.75 -1.38 3.59
C HIS A 147 9.16 -2.77 4.12
N ASN A 148 8.21 -3.61 4.56
CA ASN A 148 8.53 -4.96 5.04
C ASN A 148 9.15 -5.82 3.91
N PRO A 149 9.88 -6.90 4.24
CA PRO A 149 10.40 -7.85 3.25
C PRO A 149 9.32 -8.44 2.34
N ARG A 150 9.75 -9.04 1.23
CA ARG A 150 8.89 -9.56 0.15
C ARG A 150 7.86 -10.62 0.59
N GLU A 151 8.17 -11.34 1.68
CA GLU A 151 7.30 -12.38 2.23
C GLU A 151 6.03 -11.81 2.87
N TYR A 152 5.99 -10.49 3.13
CA TYR A 152 4.89 -9.83 3.80
C TYR A 152 3.94 -9.15 2.81
N ASN A 153 2.65 -9.15 3.17
CA ASN A 153 1.67 -8.21 2.66
C ASN A 153 0.81 -7.70 3.83
N GLY A 154 -0.09 -6.77 3.55
CA GLY A 154 -0.94 -6.16 4.57
C GLY A 154 -2.20 -5.54 3.98
N TYR A 155 -3.03 -5.03 4.89
CA TYR A 155 -4.33 -4.46 4.60
C TYR A 155 -4.53 -3.28 5.56
N LYS A 156 -4.35 -2.04 5.06
CA LYS A 156 -4.52 -0.81 5.86
C LYS A 156 -5.88 -0.18 5.54
N VAL A 157 -6.58 0.31 6.56
CA VAL A 157 -7.88 0.98 6.42
C VAL A 157 -7.75 2.48 6.66
N TYR A 158 -8.40 3.25 5.81
CA TYR A 158 -8.54 4.71 5.87
C TYR A 158 -10.02 5.06 6.03
N TRP A 159 -10.32 6.20 6.66
CA TRP A 159 -11.69 6.66 6.81
C TRP A 159 -12.00 7.83 5.88
N GLU A 160 -13.19 8.40 6.00
CA GLU A 160 -13.72 9.41 5.09
C GLU A 160 -12.90 10.70 4.98
N ASP A 161 -12.08 10.99 5.97
CA ASP A 161 -11.13 12.11 5.97
C ASP A 161 -9.86 11.84 5.15
N GLY A 162 -9.70 10.62 4.63
CA GLY A 162 -8.52 10.16 3.91
C GLY A 162 -7.33 9.84 4.80
N ALA A 163 -7.49 9.83 6.12
CA ALA A 163 -6.46 9.42 7.07
C ALA A 163 -6.62 7.95 7.46
N GLN A 164 -5.53 7.30 7.84
CA GLN A 164 -5.58 5.96 8.41
C GLN A 164 -6.46 5.96 9.65
N VAL A 165 -7.29 4.93 9.82
CA VAL A 165 -8.26 4.85 10.92
C VAL A 165 -7.60 4.99 12.30
N THR A 166 -8.28 5.75 13.16
CA THR A 166 -7.93 5.99 14.55
C THR A 166 -9.18 5.79 15.42
N PRO A 167 -9.08 5.78 16.75
CA PRO A 167 -10.26 5.68 17.60
C PRO A 167 -11.32 6.78 17.28
N PRO A 168 -12.60 6.43 17.20
CA PRO A 168 -13.20 5.14 17.58
C PRO A 168 -13.28 4.12 16.42
N HIS A 169 -12.91 4.49 15.18
CA HIS A 169 -13.14 3.66 14.00
C HIS A 169 -12.31 2.38 14.01
N ASP A 170 -11.02 2.46 14.33
CA ASP A 170 -10.11 1.31 14.41
C ASP A 170 -10.61 0.25 15.40
N THR A 171 -10.95 0.66 16.62
CA THR A 171 -11.44 -0.23 17.68
C THR A 171 -12.79 -0.84 17.32
N SER A 172 -13.66 -0.07 16.66
CA SER A 172 -14.97 -0.55 16.23
C SER A 172 -14.85 -1.56 15.07
N ILE A 173 -13.96 -1.31 14.09
CA ILE A 173 -13.68 -2.26 13.01
C ILE A 173 -13.08 -3.55 13.59
N MET A 174 -12.10 -3.44 14.50
CA MET A 174 -11.53 -4.61 15.20
C MET A 174 -12.59 -5.45 15.89
N ALA A 175 -13.54 -4.79 16.58
CA ALA A 175 -14.65 -5.47 17.25
C ALA A 175 -15.58 -6.20 16.26
N GLU A 176 -15.83 -5.65 15.07
CA GLU A 176 -16.63 -6.32 14.04
C GLU A 176 -15.85 -7.47 13.38
N VAL A 177 -14.54 -7.32 13.13
CA VAL A 177 -13.69 -8.40 12.62
C VAL A 177 -13.67 -9.58 13.61
N ALA A 178 -13.58 -9.32 14.92
CA ALA A 178 -13.59 -10.35 15.95
C ALA A 178 -14.90 -11.15 16.02
N LYS A 179 -16.03 -10.61 15.54
CA LYS A 179 -17.31 -11.31 15.44
C LYS A 179 -17.40 -12.28 14.27
N VAL A 180 -16.51 -12.13 13.26
CA VAL A 180 -16.44 -13.04 12.12
C VAL A 180 -15.59 -14.25 12.51
N THR A 181 -16.22 -15.22 13.15
CA THR A 181 -15.54 -16.40 13.73
C THR A 181 -15.54 -17.62 12.83
N SER A 182 -16.26 -17.55 11.71
CA SER A 182 -16.42 -18.65 10.76
C SER A 182 -16.48 -18.11 9.34
N PHE A 183 -15.94 -18.85 8.37
CA PHE A 183 -15.88 -18.45 6.95
C PHE A 183 -17.26 -18.44 6.27
N ASP A 184 -18.26 -19.13 6.76
CA ASP A 184 -19.64 -19.07 6.29
C ASP A 184 -20.32 -17.72 6.55
N GLN A 185 -19.78 -16.93 7.46
CA GLN A 185 -20.21 -15.55 7.72
C GLN A 185 -19.66 -14.57 6.66
N VAL A 186 -18.66 -14.97 5.88
CA VAL A 186 -17.99 -14.14 4.88
C VAL A 186 -18.74 -14.21 3.57
N LYS A 187 -19.23 -13.07 3.10
CA LYS A 187 -19.87 -12.97 1.80
C LYS A 187 -18.85 -12.66 0.71
N THR A 188 -19.04 -13.24 -0.45
CA THR A 188 -18.28 -12.91 -1.65
C THR A 188 -19.17 -13.11 -2.88
N MET A 189 -18.82 -12.51 -4.01
CA MET A 189 -19.54 -12.66 -5.25
C MET A 189 -18.58 -12.73 -6.44
N ASP A 190 -19.12 -13.15 -7.59
CA ASP A 190 -18.37 -13.16 -8.84
C ASP A 190 -18.05 -11.75 -9.32
N LYS A 191 -16.85 -11.55 -9.88
CA LYS A 191 -16.37 -10.22 -10.32
C LYS A 191 -17.20 -9.66 -11.48
N ALA A 192 -17.59 -10.50 -12.45
CA ALA A 192 -18.41 -10.05 -13.56
C ALA A 192 -19.81 -9.62 -13.09
N ALA A 193 -20.40 -10.37 -12.15
CA ALA A 193 -21.66 -10.01 -11.52
C ALA A 193 -21.56 -8.71 -10.71
N ALA A 194 -20.44 -8.48 -10.01
CA ALA A 194 -20.20 -7.23 -9.27
C ALA A 194 -20.07 -6.03 -10.21
N ILE A 195 -19.40 -6.18 -11.35
CA ILE A 195 -19.30 -5.15 -12.40
C ILE A 195 -20.68 -4.85 -13.00
N GLU A 196 -21.43 -5.87 -13.38
CA GLU A 196 -22.78 -5.72 -13.95
C GLU A 196 -23.74 -5.01 -12.97
N ALA A 197 -23.63 -5.33 -11.68
CA ALA A 197 -24.41 -4.68 -10.62
C ALA A 197 -23.94 -3.23 -10.30
N GLY A 198 -22.85 -2.73 -10.89
CA GLY A 198 -22.27 -1.43 -10.60
C GLY A 198 -21.67 -1.33 -9.19
N LEU A 199 -21.29 -2.47 -8.60
CA LEU A 199 -20.69 -2.55 -7.28
C LEU A 199 -19.15 -2.63 -7.33
N TYR A 200 -18.57 -3.04 -8.45
CA TYR A 200 -17.13 -3.00 -8.73
C TYR A 200 -16.86 -1.97 -9.82
N ASN A 201 -16.23 -0.86 -9.47
CA ASN A 201 -15.96 0.25 -10.38
C ASN A 201 -14.45 0.50 -10.45
N VAL A 202 -13.96 0.81 -11.64
CA VAL A 202 -12.57 1.23 -11.85
C VAL A 202 -12.47 2.75 -11.69
N ILE A 203 -11.48 3.22 -10.94
CA ILE A 203 -11.21 4.65 -10.78
C ILE A 203 -10.76 5.22 -12.13
N SER A 204 -11.33 6.38 -12.50
CA SER A 204 -11.00 7.06 -13.75
C SER A 204 -9.71 7.87 -13.64
N ASP A 205 -9.07 8.12 -14.80
CA ASP A 205 -7.87 8.97 -14.90
C ASP A 205 -8.09 10.39 -14.38
N GLU A 206 -9.34 10.86 -14.31
CA GLU A 206 -9.69 12.19 -13.78
C GLU A 206 -9.29 12.35 -12.30
N ILE A 207 -9.37 11.27 -11.51
CA ILE A 207 -8.97 11.29 -10.10
C ILE A 207 -7.45 11.48 -10.00
N GLU A 208 -6.68 10.76 -10.81
CA GLU A 208 -5.24 10.89 -10.87
C GLU A 208 -4.81 12.28 -11.36
N GLU A 209 -5.41 12.78 -12.44
CA GLU A 209 -5.11 14.13 -12.95
C GLU A 209 -5.46 15.22 -11.93
N GLY A 210 -6.56 15.03 -11.18
CA GLY A 210 -6.92 15.88 -10.06
C GLY A 210 -5.88 15.87 -8.95
N TYR A 211 -5.37 14.69 -8.61
CA TYR A 211 -4.28 14.51 -7.62
C TYR A 211 -3.03 15.29 -8.03
N PHE A 212 -2.57 15.14 -9.27
CA PHE A 212 -1.42 15.92 -9.79
C PHE A 212 -1.72 17.42 -9.82
N GLY A 213 -2.97 17.80 -10.09
CA GLY A 213 -3.42 19.19 -9.99
C GLY A 213 -3.22 19.78 -8.61
N GLU A 214 -3.54 19.03 -7.54
CA GLU A 214 -3.32 19.47 -6.17
C GLU A 214 -1.82 19.51 -5.81
N LEU A 215 -1.03 18.52 -6.23
CA LEU A 215 0.41 18.50 -5.97
C LEU A 215 1.12 19.73 -6.56
N ARG A 216 0.74 20.16 -7.77
CA ARG A 216 1.30 21.39 -8.37
C ARG A 216 1.04 22.65 -7.53
N LYS A 217 -0.09 22.74 -6.84
CA LYS A 217 -0.44 23.87 -5.98
C LYS A 217 0.38 23.94 -4.70
N LEU A 218 1.04 22.84 -4.29
CA LEU A 218 1.90 22.80 -3.11
C LEU A 218 3.24 23.50 -3.31
N SER A 219 3.62 23.82 -4.56
CA SER A 219 4.84 24.57 -4.85
C SER A 219 4.69 26.02 -4.38
N ILE A 220 5.50 26.43 -3.40
CA ILE A 220 5.45 27.77 -2.80
C ILE A 220 6.15 28.80 -3.71
N HIS A 221 7.28 28.41 -4.31
CA HIS A 221 8.13 29.28 -5.17
C HIS A 221 8.35 28.64 -6.54
N PRO A 222 7.31 28.54 -7.39
CA PRO A 222 7.44 27.92 -8.70
C PRO A 222 8.43 28.65 -9.63
N GLU A 223 8.65 29.96 -9.40
CA GLU A 223 9.65 30.76 -10.13
C GLU A 223 11.09 30.31 -9.84
N ILE A 224 11.41 29.92 -8.61
CA ILE A 224 12.72 29.37 -8.23
C ILE A 224 12.92 28.02 -8.87
N ILE A 225 11.91 27.15 -8.80
CA ILE A 225 11.95 25.83 -9.46
C ILE A 225 12.22 26.03 -10.94
N LYS A 226 11.47 26.90 -11.62
CA LYS A 226 11.64 27.19 -13.05
C LYS A 226 13.03 27.70 -13.40
N ALA A 227 13.66 28.47 -12.53
CA ALA A 227 15.01 28.98 -12.73
C ALA A 227 16.08 27.89 -12.61
N MET A 228 15.88 26.90 -11.71
CA MET A 228 16.88 25.90 -11.34
C MET A 228 16.66 24.52 -11.98
N ALA A 229 15.45 24.23 -12.46
CA ALA A 229 15.05 22.89 -12.88
C ALA A 229 15.89 22.31 -14.04
N LYS A 230 16.52 23.18 -14.85
CA LYS A 230 17.40 22.76 -15.95
C LYS A 230 18.82 22.39 -15.50
N ASP A 231 19.24 22.89 -14.36
CA ASP A 231 20.59 22.69 -13.86
C ASP A 231 20.66 21.55 -12.84
N ILE A 232 19.64 21.45 -11.96
CA ILE A 232 19.59 20.42 -10.92
C ILE A 232 19.46 19.04 -11.54
N LYS A 233 20.32 18.13 -11.10
CA LYS A 233 20.32 16.71 -11.46
C LYS A 233 19.78 15.88 -10.30
N ILE A 234 18.73 15.11 -10.56
CA ILE A 234 18.05 14.27 -9.58
C ILE A 234 18.16 12.81 -10.02
N VAL A 235 18.61 11.94 -9.12
CA VAL A 235 18.43 10.50 -9.24
C VAL A 235 17.25 10.10 -8.39
N TYR A 236 16.39 9.24 -8.89
CA TYR A 236 15.24 8.73 -8.16
C TYR A 236 15.15 7.19 -8.26
N THR A 237 14.83 6.55 -7.15
CA THR A 237 14.45 5.14 -7.10
C THR A 237 13.11 4.94 -6.41
N PRO A 238 12.15 4.23 -7.04
CA PRO A 238 10.88 3.83 -6.43
C PRO A 238 11.01 2.56 -5.58
N LEU A 239 12.18 1.94 -5.46
CA LEU A 239 12.41 0.65 -4.80
C LEU A 239 11.39 -0.42 -5.23
N HIS A 240 11.17 -0.57 -6.54
CA HIS A 240 10.17 -1.45 -7.16
C HIS A 240 8.69 -1.14 -6.84
N GLY A 241 8.40 0.02 -6.23
CA GLY A 241 7.08 0.37 -5.71
C GLY A 241 6.25 1.28 -6.61
N THR A 242 5.21 1.86 -6.00
CA THR A 242 4.18 2.69 -6.65
C THR A 242 4.65 4.08 -7.03
N GLY A 243 5.76 4.56 -6.43
CA GLY A 243 6.21 5.94 -6.58
C GLY A 243 6.73 6.32 -7.96
N LEU A 244 7.06 5.35 -8.83
CA LEU A 244 7.68 5.62 -10.14
C LEU A 244 6.89 6.66 -10.96
N ARG A 245 5.65 6.33 -11.24
CA ARG A 245 4.79 7.13 -12.12
C ARG A 245 4.47 8.51 -11.52
N PRO A 246 3.99 8.63 -10.28
CA PRO A 246 3.65 9.94 -9.72
C PRO A 246 4.86 10.84 -9.52
N VAL A 247 6.00 10.32 -9.05
CA VAL A 247 7.20 11.15 -8.84
C VAL A 247 7.76 11.64 -10.17
N GLN A 248 7.88 10.77 -11.19
CA GLN A 248 8.29 11.19 -12.53
C GLN A 248 7.36 12.26 -13.10
N ARG A 249 6.04 12.08 -12.95
CA ARG A 249 5.06 13.03 -13.46
C ARG A 249 5.19 14.39 -12.78
N VAL A 250 5.28 14.44 -11.46
CA VAL A 250 5.40 15.68 -10.71
C VAL A 250 6.69 16.42 -11.03
N LEU A 251 7.83 15.72 -11.05
CA LEU A 251 9.12 16.35 -11.40
C LEU A 251 9.10 16.90 -12.84
N LYS A 252 8.51 16.16 -13.78
CA LYS A 252 8.33 16.63 -15.17
C LYS A 252 7.41 17.85 -15.24
N ASP A 253 6.27 17.83 -14.56
CA ASP A 253 5.30 18.92 -14.53
C ASP A 253 5.90 20.20 -13.90
N MET A 254 6.83 20.04 -12.97
CA MET A 254 7.61 21.14 -12.38
C MET A 254 8.72 21.65 -13.26
N GLY A 255 9.05 20.95 -14.36
CA GLY A 255 10.03 21.36 -15.37
C GLY A 255 11.45 20.85 -15.14
N PHE A 256 11.67 19.87 -14.25
CA PHE A 256 12.97 19.23 -14.06
C PHE A 256 13.33 18.41 -15.32
N GLU A 257 14.47 18.74 -15.95
CA GLU A 257 14.92 18.09 -17.17
C GLU A 257 15.92 16.96 -16.92
N ASN A 258 16.68 17.02 -15.83
CA ASN A 258 17.74 16.07 -15.50
C ASN A 258 17.29 15.10 -14.38
N VAL A 259 16.28 14.30 -14.66
CA VAL A 259 15.78 13.27 -13.74
C VAL A 259 16.19 11.90 -14.26
N TYR A 260 17.00 11.19 -13.48
CA TYR A 260 17.52 9.86 -13.80
C TYR A 260 16.91 8.84 -12.88
N ILE A 261 16.19 7.87 -13.44
CA ILE A 261 15.58 6.80 -12.66
C ILE A 261 16.55 5.62 -12.58
N GLU A 262 16.71 5.03 -11.41
CA GLU A 262 17.49 3.79 -11.27
C GLU A 262 16.76 2.64 -12.02
N PRO A 263 17.31 2.14 -13.14
CA PRO A 263 16.54 1.34 -14.10
C PRO A 263 16.18 -0.05 -13.55
N SER A 264 17.02 -0.66 -12.72
CA SER A 264 16.76 -2.00 -12.18
C SER A 264 15.72 -2.00 -11.05
N GLN A 265 15.48 -0.84 -10.44
CA GLN A 265 14.48 -0.64 -9.39
C GLN A 265 13.20 0.05 -9.88
N ALA A 266 13.18 0.49 -11.14
CA ALA A 266 12.03 1.15 -11.76
C ALA A 266 10.87 0.19 -12.03
N VAL A 267 11.17 -1.08 -12.35
CA VAL A 267 10.14 -2.06 -12.65
C VAL A 267 9.48 -2.52 -11.34
N PRO A 268 8.15 -2.38 -11.21
CA PRO A 268 7.42 -2.93 -10.06
C PRO A 268 7.62 -4.44 -9.96
N ASP A 269 8.06 -4.92 -8.79
CA ASP A 269 8.28 -6.36 -8.56
C ASP A 269 8.14 -6.66 -7.06
N GLY A 270 7.15 -7.49 -6.71
CA GLY A 270 6.87 -7.89 -5.33
C GLY A 270 7.95 -8.75 -4.68
N ASN A 271 8.92 -9.25 -5.47
CA ASN A 271 10.08 -9.98 -4.94
C ASN A 271 11.24 -9.08 -4.52
N PHE A 272 11.19 -7.78 -4.87
CA PHE A 272 12.23 -6.80 -4.55
C PHE A 272 13.66 -7.30 -4.82
N PRO A 273 13.99 -7.77 -6.04
CA PRO A 273 15.19 -8.56 -6.32
C PRO A 273 16.49 -7.82 -6.06
N THR A 274 16.50 -6.49 -6.15
CA THR A 274 17.68 -5.65 -5.92
C THR A 274 17.70 -5.02 -4.52
N CYS A 275 16.59 -5.12 -3.77
CA CYS A 275 16.43 -4.51 -2.46
C CYS A 275 15.50 -5.35 -1.57
N PRO A 276 15.99 -6.46 -0.96
CA PRO A 276 15.16 -7.37 -0.16
C PRO A 276 14.40 -6.70 1.00
N TYR A 277 14.91 -5.56 1.47
CA TYR A 277 14.28 -4.71 2.46
C TYR A 277 14.11 -3.29 1.90
N PRO A 278 12.99 -2.99 1.21
CA PRO A 278 12.79 -1.76 0.44
C PRO A 278 12.42 -0.57 1.33
N ASN A 279 13.30 -0.23 2.28
CA ASN A 279 13.13 0.86 3.22
C ASN A 279 14.14 1.98 2.94
N PRO A 280 13.72 3.20 2.62
CA PRO A 280 14.62 4.34 2.44
C PRO A 280 15.50 4.70 3.65
N GLU A 281 15.18 4.17 4.84
CA GLU A 281 16.04 4.30 6.02
C GLU A 281 17.17 3.26 6.07
N ASN A 282 17.11 2.21 5.21
CA ASN A 282 18.15 1.20 5.12
C ASN A 282 19.23 1.63 4.12
N PRO A 283 20.51 1.77 4.56
CA PRO A 283 21.60 2.15 3.65
C PRO A 283 21.78 1.23 2.45
N ASP A 284 21.46 -0.07 2.58
CA ASP A 284 21.60 -1.02 1.48
C ASP A 284 20.62 -0.75 0.33
N ALA A 285 19.48 -0.11 0.60
CA ALA A 285 18.49 0.25 -0.41
C ALA A 285 19.01 1.28 -1.43
N TRP A 286 20.04 2.04 -1.04
CA TRP A 286 20.56 3.17 -1.81
C TRP A 286 21.72 2.84 -2.74
N LYS A 287 22.33 1.66 -2.62
CA LYS A 287 23.58 1.31 -3.32
C LYS A 287 23.52 1.65 -4.81
N LEU A 288 22.52 1.13 -5.51
CA LEU A 288 22.37 1.33 -6.96
C LEU A 288 22.07 2.80 -7.32
N ALA A 289 21.18 3.44 -6.56
CA ALA A 289 20.84 4.85 -6.80
C ALA A 289 22.03 5.77 -6.53
N LEU A 290 22.88 5.49 -5.52
CA LEU A 290 24.09 6.26 -5.25
C LEU A 290 25.20 6.01 -6.30
N GLU A 291 25.30 4.80 -6.84
CA GLU A 291 26.21 4.50 -7.95
C GLU A 291 25.79 5.32 -9.21
N LEU A 292 24.50 5.31 -9.55
CA LEU A 292 23.96 6.12 -10.63
C LEU A 292 24.15 7.62 -10.36
N ALA A 293 23.97 8.07 -9.12
CA ALA A 293 24.16 9.47 -8.74
C ALA A 293 25.62 9.93 -8.95
N LYS A 294 26.59 9.09 -8.64
CA LYS A 294 28.01 9.36 -8.90
C LYS A 294 28.30 9.42 -10.40
N GLU A 295 27.73 8.50 -11.20
CA GLU A 295 27.86 8.49 -12.65
C GLU A 295 27.32 9.78 -13.29
N LYS A 296 26.12 10.22 -12.84
CA LYS A 296 25.44 11.41 -13.41
C LYS A 296 25.91 12.72 -12.76
N ASP A 297 26.73 12.65 -11.74
CA ASP A 297 27.12 13.81 -10.93
C ASP A 297 25.87 14.53 -10.39
N ALA A 298 24.97 13.77 -9.77
CA ALA A 298 23.67 14.27 -9.34
C ALA A 298 23.75 15.11 -8.05
N ASP A 299 22.90 16.12 -7.94
CA ASP A 299 22.80 16.98 -6.74
C ASP A 299 21.98 16.34 -5.63
N LEU A 300 20.90 15.62 -6.03
CA LEU A 300 19.94 14.98 -5.14
C LEU A 300 19.72 13.52 -5.53
N VAL A 301 19.53 12.67 -4.52
CA VAL A 301 19.06 11.29 -4.69
C VAL A 301 17.83 11.09 -3.83
N LEU A 302 16.74 10.66 -4.45
CA LEU A 302 15.45 10.46 -3.82
C LEU A 302 15.06 8.97 -3.85
N ALA A 303 14.44 8.47 -2.80
CA ALA A 303 13.85 7.15 -2.76
C ALA A 303 12.50 7.15 -2.06
N THR A 304 11.55 6.38 -2.57
CA THR A 304 10.29 6.09 -1.87
C THR A 304 10.21 4.59 -1.54
N ASP A 305 9.54 4.26 -0.46
CA ASP A 305 9.19 2.87 -0.17
C ASP A 305 8.07 2.35 -1.09
N PRO A 306 7.71 1.06 -1.08
CA PRO A 306 6.80 0.49 -2.06
C PRO A 306 5.41 1.13 -2.15
N ASP A 307 4.83 1.61 -1.06
CA ASP A 307 3.53 2.32 -1.04
C ASP A 307 3.67 3.86 -1.04
N ALA A 308 4.93 4.33 -1.17
CA ALA A 308 5.34 5.71 -1.34
C ALA A 308 4.74 6.69 -0.31
N ASP A 309 4.59 6.23 0.95
CA ASP A 309 4.25 7.08 2.10
C ASP A 309 5.50 7.59 2.84
N ARG A 310 6.71 7.16 2.42
CA ARG A 310 8.01 7.58 2.93
C ARG A 310 8.88 8.15 1.82
N LEU A 311 9.68 9.15 2.18
CA LEU A 311 10.70 9.75 1.33
C LEU A 311 12.07 9.70 2.04
N GLY A 312 13.05 9.09 1.40
CA GLY A 312 14.46 9.22 1.75
C GLY A 312 15.17 10.20 0.82
N VAL A 313 16.18 10.88 1.33
CA VAL A 313 16.93 11.92 0.61
C VAL A 313 18.42 11.80 0.90
N TYR A 314 19.23 11.84 -0.17
CA TYR A 314 20.64 12.14 -0.12
C TYR A 314 20.93 13.40 -0.93
N CYS A 315 21.84 14.22 -0.44
CA CYS A 315 22.36 15.39 -1.15
C CYS A 315 23.86 15.27 -1.33
N LYS A 316 24.38 15.79 -2.45
CA LYS A 316 25.81 15.96 -2.65
C LYS A 316 26.31 17.12 -1.80
N ASP A 317 27.21 16.87 -0.86
CA ASP A 317 27.89 17.93 -0.13
C ASP A 317 28.89 18.63 -1.05
N THR A 318 28.67 19.92 -1.29
CA THR A 318 29.50 20.72 -2.21
C THR A 318 30.93 20.93 -1.73
N LYS A 319 31.22 20.69 -0.45
CA LYS A 319 32.57 20.85 0.12
C LYS A 319 33.39 19.58 0.00
N SER A 320 32.80 18.45 0.34
CA SER A 320 33.50 17.14 0.33
C SER A 320 33.31 16.41 -0.99
N GLY A 321 32.24 16.69 -1.75
CA GLY A 321 31.83 15.93 -2.93
C GLY A 321 31.11 14.62 -2.60
N GLU A 322 30.95 14.29 -1.32
CA GLU A 322 30.31 13.06 -0.85
C GLU A 322 28.79 13.20 -0.77
N TYR A 323 28.08 12.08 -0.89
CA TYR A 323 26.63 12.05 -0.67
C TYR A 323 26.32 11.85 0.80
N VAL A 324 25.55 12.76 1.36
CA VAL A 324 25.11 12.75 2.77
C VAL A 324 23.61 12.54 2.86
N THR A 325 23.17 11.71 3.79
CA THR A 325 21.75 11.40 4.00
C THR A 325 21.10 12.37 4.98
N PHE A 326 19.82 12.64 4.74
CA PHE A 326 18.93 13.25 5.71
C PHE A 326 17.98 12.19 6.26
N THR A 327 17.92 12.05 7.58
CA THR A 327 16.91 11.19 8.20
C THR A 327 15.51 11.73 7.92
N GLY A 328 14.48 10.88 8.01
CA GLY A 328 13.09 11.30 7.82
C GLY A 328 12.71 12.48 8.71
N ASN A 329 13.17 12.51 9.98
CA ASN A 329 12.95 13.62 10.90
C ASN A 329 13.66 14.92 10.45
N MET A 330 14.90 14.82 9.95
CA MET A 330 15.63 15.99 9.44
C MET A 330 14.92 16.57 8.21
N SER A 331 14.52 15.72 7.26
CA SER A 331 13.77 16.14 6.07
C SER A 331 12.44 16.80 6.45
N ALA A 332 11.69 16.19 7.38
CA ALA A 332 10.42 16.73 7.86
C ALA A 332 10.59 18.12 8.51
N MET A 333 11.61 18.31 9.33
CA MET A 333 11.89 19.60 9.98
C MET A 333 12.30 20.67 8.98
N LEU A 334 13.12 20.33 7.95
CA LEU A 334 13.51 21.27 6.89
C LEU A 334 12.28 21.69 6.05
N ILE A 335 11.42 20.73 5.68
CA ILE A 335 10.20 21.03 4.94
C ILE A 335 9.25 21.89 5.78
N ALA A 336 9.07 21.57 7.06
CA ALA A 336 8.20 22.32 7.97
C ALA A 336 8.71 23.77 8.15
N GLU A 337 10.01 23.93 8.38
CA GLU A 337 10.63 25.26 8.49
C GLU A 337 10.44 26.07 7.21
N TYR A 338 10.71 25.47 6.05
CA TYR A 338 10.51 26.12 4.76
C TYR A 338 9.05 26.57 4.56
N ILE A 339 8.09 25.68 4.78
CA ILE A 339 6.65 25.98 4.58
C ILE A 339 6.19 27.09 5.55
N LEU A 340 6.57 27.00 6.83
CA LEU A 340 6.15 27.96 7.84
C LEU A 340 6.87 29.31 7.69
N GLY A 341 8.12 29.30 7.25
CA GLY A 341 8.90 30.51 7.01
C GLY A 341 8.44 31.33 5.80
N GLN A 342 7.61 30.75 4.92
CA GLN A 342 7.06 31.42 3.75
C GLN A 342 5.62 31.96 3.96
N LYS A 343 5.02 31.70 5.11
CA LYS A 343 3.72 32.22 5.53
C LYS A 343 3.89 33.48 6.36
#